data_3b6c6d46c0549aa00045c529711c854e
#
_entry.id   3b6c6d46c0549aa00045c529711c854e
#
_cell.length_a   1.000
_cell.length_b   1.000
_cell.length_c   1.000
_cell.angle_alpha   90.00
_cell.angle_beta   90.00
_cell.angle_gamma   90.00
#
_symmetry.space_group_name_H-M   'P 1'
#
loop_
_entity.id
_entity.type
_entity.pdbx_description
1 polymer ?
#
loop_
_entity_poly.entity_id
_entity_poly.type
_entity_poly.pdbx_seq_one_letter_code
_entity_poly.pdbx_strand_id
1 'polypeptide(L)'
;TTEIYTLSLHDALPISPEQAFPLHEGKVVIGRKSNASQATMPIITADRTMSREHICIEVKKDSKGGYKHFLTDNNSKNHTLYNNSYLENGEVVVLNDNDEIIIGRTVLRFNE
;
A
#
# COMPACT_ATOMS: atom_id res chain seq x y z
N THR A 1 19.64 15.76 -1.60
CA THR A 1 19.50 14.29 -1.60
C THR A 1 18.04 13.91 -1.76
N THR A 2 17.78 13.08 -2.74
CA THR A 2 16.42 12.58 -2.98
C THR A 2 16.22 11.34 -2.13
N GLU A 3 15.30 11.41 -1.18
CA GLU A 3 14.90 10.22 -0.43
C GLU A 3 13.94 9.40 -1.31
N ILE A 4 14.22 8.12 -1.41
CA ILE A 4 13.39 7.21 -2.20
C ILE A 4 12.58 6.35 -1.24
N TYR A 5 11.26 6.46 -1.34
CA TYR A 5 10.34 5.62 -0.58
C TYR A 5 9.71 4.63 -1.54
N THR A 6 9.72 3.37 -1.17
CA THR A 6 9.17 2.33 -2.04
C THR A 6 8.21 1.44 -1.29
N LEU A 7 7.23 0.95 -2.02
CA LEU A 7 6.35 -0.11 -1.56
C LEU A 7 6.70 -1.34 -2.38
N SER A 8 7.25 -2.36 -1.74
CA SER A 8 7.61 -3.60 -2.42
C SER A 8 6.53 -4.64 -2.19
N LEU A 9 6.21 -5.38 -3.24
CA LEU A 9 5.18 -6.40 -3.22
C LEU A 9 5.83 -7.77 -3.09
N HIS A 10 5.42 -8.50 -2.07
CA HIS A 10 5.83 -9.87 -1.86
C HIS A 10 4.60 -10.76 -2.00
N ASP A 11 4.48 -11.44 -3.13
CA ASP A 11 3.37 -12.35 -3.34
C ASP A 11 3.57 -13.59 -2.46
N ALA A 12 2.46 -14.13 -1.95
CA ALA A 12 2.48 -15.36 -1.19
C ALA A 12 2.89 -16.57 -2.03
N LEU A 13 2.84 -16.46 -3.36
CA LEU A 13 3.27 -17.51 -4.26
C LEU A 13 4.76 -17.35 -4.56
N PRO A 14 5.58 -18.39 -4.33
CA PRO A 14 7.04 -18.27 -4.43
C PRO A 14 7.58 -18.03 -5.84
N ILE A 15 6.74 -18.12 -6.85
CA ILE A 15 7.13 -17.95 -8.25
C ILE A 15 6.83 -16.55 -8.80
N SER A 16 6.16 -15.69 -8.04
CA SER A 16 5.85 -14.34 -8.50
C SER A 16 7.06 -13.43 -8.31
N PRO A 17 7.44 -12.64 -9.33
CA PRO A 17 8.55 -11.72 -9.18
C PRO A 17 8.20 -10.62 -8.19
N GLU A 18 9.19 -10.19 -7.43
CA GLU A 18 9.05 -9.05 -6.55
C GLU A 18 8.82 -7.80 -7.39
N GLN A 19 7.83 -6.99 -6.99
CA GLN A 19 7.53 -5.72 -7.64
C GLN A 19 7.75 -4.60 -6.64
N ALA A 20 8.27 -3.48 -7.10
CA ALA A 20 8.48 -2.30 -6.27
C ALA A 20 7.81 -1.10 -6.91
N PHE A 21 7.13 -0.31 -6.10
CA PHE A 21 6.39 0.86 -6.55
C PHE A 21 6.95 2.08 -5.83
N PRO A 22 7.47 3.09 -6.55
CA PRO A 22 7.93 4.32 -5.92
C PRO A 22 6.74 5.13 -5.39
N LEU A 23 6.92 5.74 -4.23
CA LEU A 23 5.90 6.58 -3.63
C LEU A 23 6.34 8.04 -3.72
N HIS A 24 5.46 8.89 -4.22
CA HIS A 24 5.70 10.32 -4.40
C HIS A 24 4.70 11.13 -3.58
N GLU A 25 4.99 12.41 -3.39
CA GLU A 25 4.08 13.31 -2.70
C GLU A 25 2.70 13.30 -3.35
N GLY A 26 1.66 13.26 -2.52
CA GLY A 26 0.28 13.19 -2.95
C GLY A 26 -0.42 11.94 -2.46
N LYS A 27 -1.58 11.68 -3.02
CA LYS A 27 -2.42 10.56 -2.62
C LYS A 27 -2.38 9.46 -3.67
N VAL A 28 -2.12 8.22 -3.24
CA VAL A 28 -2.12 7.04 -4.10
C VAL A 28 -3.16 6.07 -3.60
N VAL A 29 -3.96 5.54 -4.51
CA VAL A 29 -4.89 4.46 -4.22
C VAL A 29 -4.34 3.19 -4.84
N ILE A 30 -4.19 2.15 -4.03
CA ILE A 30 -3.55 0.90 -4.41
C ILE A 30 -4.57 -0.23 -4.33
N GLY A 31 -4.60 -1.05 -5.37
CA GLY A 31 -5.48 -2.19 -5.39
C GLY A 31 -5.30 -3.03 -6.63
N ARG A 32 -6.16 -4.04 -6.79
CA ARG A 32 -6.09 -4.99 -7.87
C ARG A 32 -6.43 -4.33 -9.21
N LYS A 33 -5.58 -4.52 -10.21
CA LYS A 33 -5.84 -3.99 -11.55
C LYS A 33 -7.10 -4.61 -12.14
N SER A 34 -7.96 -3.76 -12.70
CA SER A 34 -9.21 -4.17 -13.32
C SER A 34 -9.64 -3.06 -14.28
N ASN A 35 -10.43 -3.41 -15.30
CA ASN A 35 -10.98 -2.44 -16.25
C ASN A 35 -11.90 -1.42 -15.56
N ALA A 36 -12.46 -1.79 -14.41
CA ALA A 36 -13.34 -0.93 -13.63
C ALA A 36 -12.61 -0.25 -12.47
N SER A 37 -11.29 -0.47 -12.32
CA SER A 37 -10.52 0.09 -11.21
C SER A 37 -10.17 1.54 -11.46
N GLN A 38 -10.26 2.35 -10.40
CA GLN A 38 -9.79 3.73 -10.39
C GLN A 38 -8.53 3.88 -9.54
N ALA A 39 -7.88 2.76 -9.22
CA ALA A 39 -6.63 2.80 -8.48
C ALA A 39 -5.56 3.54 -9.29
N THR A 40 -4.85 4.46 -8.61
CA THR A 40 -3.76 5.20 -9.24
C THR A 40 -2.48 4.37 -9.32
N MET A 41 -2.39 3.32 -8.50
CA MET A 41 -1.28 2.37 -8.52
C MET A 41 -1.85 0.95 -8.52
N PRO A 42 -2.30 0.48 -9.70
CA PRO A 42 -2.91 -0.86 -9.79
C PRO A 42 -1.86 -1.96 -9.71
N ILE A 43 -2.18 -3.01 -8.97
CA ILE A 43 -1.34 -4.21 -8.85
C ILE A 43 -1.86 -5.28 -9.79
N ILE A 44 -0.98 -5.81 -10.64
CA ILE A 44 -1.31 -6.92 -11.52
C ILE A 44 -1.21 -8.20 -10.71
N THR A 45 -2.33 -8.80 -10.40
CA THR A 45 -2.39 -9.99 -9.55
C THR A 45 -3.64 -10.80 -9.85
N ALA A 46 -3.55 -12.11 -9.58
CA ALA A 46 -4.70 -12.99 -9.60
C ALA A 46 -5.43 -13.04 -8.25
N ASP A 47 -4.96 -12.28 -7.27
CA ASP A 47 -5.53 -12.26 -5.92
C ASP A 47 -6.89 -11.55 -5.91
N ARG A 48 -7.97 -12.33 -5.97
CA ARG A 48 -9.33 -11.78 -5.96
C ARG A 48 -9.79 -11.33 -4.58
N THR A 49 -9.02 -11.62 -3.54
CA THR A 49 -9.31 -11.13 -2.19
C THR A 49 -8.81 -9.70 -1.98
N MET A 50 -7.98 -9.21 -2.91
CA MET A 50 -7.59 -7.81 -2.94
C MET A 50 -8.67 -6.99 -3.64
N SER A 51 -9.17 -5.95 -2.99
CA SER A 51 -10.12 -5.03 -3.60
C SER A 51 -9.44 -4.18 -4.68
N ARG A 52 -10.22 -3.74 -5.66
CA ARG A 52 -9.69 -2.92 -6.78
C ARG A 52 -9.12 -1.59 -6.28
N GLU A 53 -9.65 -1.05 -5.19
CA GLU A 53 -9.18 0.17 -4.53
C GLU A 53 -9.10 -0.15 -3.05
N HIS A 54 -8.03 -0.86 -2.66
CA HIS A 54 -7.95 -1.50 -1.34
C HIS A 54 -7.45 -0.57 -0.26
N ILE A 55 -6.34 0.12 -0.51
CA ILE A 55 -5.74 1.04 0.46
C ILE A 55 -5.44 2.39 -0.19
N CYS A 56 -5.30 3.39 0.65
CA CYS A 56 -4.83 4.70 0.24
C CYS A 56 -3.58 5.05 1.05
N ILE A 57 -2.55 5.54 0.37
CA ILE A 57 -1.38 6.10 1.03
C ILE A 57 -1.28 7.55 0.63
N GLU A 58 -1.28 8.43 1.62
CA GLU A 58 -1.10 9.87 1.39
C GLU A 58 0.30 10.26 1.85
N VAL A 59 1.09 10.82 0.94
CA VAL A 59 2.46 11.24 1.21
C VAL A 59 2.47 12.75 1.35
N LYS A 60 2.85 13.22 2.53
CA LYS A 60 2.91 14.65 2.83
C LYS A 60 4.30 15.05 3.26
N LYS A 61 4.73 16.20 2.80
CA LYS A 61 5.99 16.80 3.25
C LYS A 61 5.85 17.27 4.69
N ASP A 62 6.82 16.92 5.53
CA ASP A 62 6.81 17.36 6.92
C ASP A 62 7.55 18.70 7.09
N SER A 63 7.51 19.25 8.31
CA SER A 63 8.12 20.54 8.60
C SER A 63 9.65 20.54 8.55
N LYS A 64 10.27 19.36 8.53
CA LYS A 64 11.72 19.21 8.50
C LYS A 64 12.27 18.88 7.13
N GLY A 65 11.43 18.92 6.09
CA GLY A 65 11.82 18.63 4.72
C GLY A 65 11.78 17.16 4.34
N GLY A 66 11.41 16.26 5.27
CA GLY A 66 11.17 14.86 4.97
C GLY A 66 9.73 14.62 4.55
N TYR A 67 9.35 13.35 4.48
CA TYR A 67 7.99 12.96 4.11
C TYR A 67 7.40 11.99 5.12
N LYS A 68 6.11 12.13 5.36
CA LYS A 68 5.33 11.16 6.13
C LYS A 68 4.33 10.46 5.24
N HIS A 69 4.15 9.18 5.48
CA HIS A 69 3.27 8.33 4.68
C HIS A 69 2.14 7.85 5.57
N PHE A 70 0.91 8.23 5.21
CA PHE A 70 -0.28 7.91 5.98
C PHE A 70 -1.08 6.83 5.26
N LEU A 71 -1.28 5.71 5.93
CA LEU A 71 -2.00 4.57 5.39
C LEU A 71 -3.42 4.52 5.95
N THR A 72 -4.39 4.32 5.05
CA THR A 72 -5.78 4.05 5.43
C THR A 72 -6.32 2.89 4.59
N ASP A 73 -7.24 2.12 5.17
CA ASP A 73 -8.02 1.16 4.40
C ASP A 73 -9.09 1.93 3.63
N ASN A 74 -9.19 1.67 2.34
CA ASN A 74 -10.12 2.40 1.46
C ASN A 74 -11.46 1.66 1.36
N ASN A 75 -12.04 1.30 2.51
CA ASN A 75 -13.31 0.58 2.60
C ASN A 75 -13.24 -0.75 1.83
N SER A 76 -12.16 -1.48 2.00
CA SER A 76 -11.92 -2.74 1.30
C SER A 76 -12.87 -3.82 1.78
N LYS A 77 -13.11 -4.81 0.91
CA LYS A 77 -14.01 -5.92 1.23
C LYS A 77 -13.44 -6.85 2.29
N ASN A 78 -12.13 -7.10 2.27
CA ASN A 78 -11.48 -8.05 3.16
C ASN A 78 -10.56 -7.39 4.20
N HIS A 79 -10.67 -6.07 4.35
CA HIS A 79 -9.89 -5.30 5.32
C HIS A 79 -8.38 -5.29 5.00
N THR A 80 -7.63 -4.57 5.81
CA THR A 80 -6.18 -4.41 5.67
C THR A 80 -5.52 -4.81 6.97
N LEU A 81 -4.47 -5.65 6.88
CA LEU A 81 -3.63 -5.97 8.04
C LEU A 81 -2.39 -5.09 8.00
N TYR A 82 -2.17 -4.37 9.08
CA TYR A 82 -0.99 -3.54 9.26
C TYR A 82 -0.19 -4.10 10.43
N ASN A 83 1.00 -4.63 10.16
CA ASN A 83 1.85 -5.28 11.17
C ASN A 83 1.06 -6.25 12.04
N ASN A 84 0.29 -7.14 11.39
CA ASN A 84 -0.55 -8.18 12.01
C ASN A 84 -1.79 -7.69 12.76
N SER A 85 -2.16 -6.43 12.63
CA SER A 85 -3.38 -5.90 13.24
C SER A 85 -4.29 -5.33 12.17
N TYR A 86 -5.59 -5.64 12.24
CA TYR A 86 -6.54 -5.08 11.30
C TYR A 86 -6.71 -3.59 11.53
N LEU A 87 -6.69 -2.83 10.44
CA LEU A 87 -7.04 -1.42 10.50
C LEU A 87 -8.54 -1.26 10.67
N GLU A 88 -8.93 -0.41 11.59
CA GLU A 88 -10.34 -0.08 11.78
C GLU A 88 -10.78 0.92 10.71
N ASN A 89 -12.08 0.99 10.50
CA ASN A 89 -12.65 1.93 9.54
C ASN A 89 -12.32 3.36 9.95
N GLY A 90 -11.67 4.09 9.06
CA GLY A 90 -11.24 5.47 9.32
C GLY A 90 -9.92 5.61 10.05
N GLU A 91 -9.32 4.51 10.47
CA GLU A 91 -8.03 4.56 11.15
C GLU A 91 -6.91 4.96 10.19
N VAL A 92 -6.06 5.90 10.62
CA VAL A 92 -4.91 6.36 9.86
C VAL A 92 -3.64 6.00 10.63
N VAL A 93 -2.69 5.34 9.97
CA VAL A 93 -1.41 5.00 10.58
C VAL A 93 -0.27 5.63 9.80
N VAL A 94 0.79 6.00 10.49
CA VAL A 94 2.02 6.52 9.85
C VAL A 94 2.95 5.35 9.60
N LEU A 95 3.35 5.17 8.34
CA LEU A 95 4.24 4.08 7.95
C LEU A 95 5.67 4.34 8.40
N ASN A 96 6.32 3.30 8.90
CA ASN A 96 7.74 3.29 9.27
C ASN A 96 8.46 2.27 8.41
N ASP A 97 9.77 2.44 8.29
CA ASP A 97 10.59 1.52 7.50
C ASP A 97 10.36 0.06 7.91
N ASN A 98 10.22 -0.81 6.93
CA ASN A 98 9.94 -2.24 7.08
C ASN A 98 8.54 -2.61 7.57
N ASP A 99 7.62 -1.64 7.63
CA ASP A 99 6.23 -1.96 7.97
C ASP A 99 5.62 -2.90 6.94
N GLU A 100 4.85 -3.87 7.42
CA GLU A 100 4.20 -4.86 6.59
C GLU A 100 2.71 -4.54 6.46
N ILE A 101 2.23 -4.58 5.23
CA ILE A 101 0.81 -4.33 4.91
C ILE A 101 0.32 -5.53 4.12
N ILE A 102 -0.77 -6.16 4.57
CA ILE A 102 -1.37 -7.27 3.85
C ILE A 102 -2.72 -6.84 3.32
N ILE A 103 -2.88 -6.90 2.00
CA ILE A 103 -4.13 -6.61 1.31
C ILE A 103 -4.55 -7.85 0.53
N GLY A 104 -5.65 -8.48 0.97
CA GLY A 104 -6.03 -9.79 0.48
C GLY A 104 -5.02 -10.83 0.95
N ARG A 105 -4.37 -11.51 0.01
CA ARG A 105 -3.28 -12.46 0.28
C ARG A 105 -1.92 -11.90 -0.10
N THR A 106 -1.88 -10.63 -0.47
CA THR A 106 -0.68 -9.99 -0.98
C THR A 106 0.00 -9.21 0.12
N VAL A 107 1.30 -9.43 0.28
CA VAL A 107 2.11 -8.76 1.29
C VAL A 107 2.87 -7.62 0.64
N LEU A 108 2.68 -6.43 1.19
CA LEU A 108 3.42 -5.23 0.80
C LEU A 108 4.34 -4.85 1.94
N ARG A 109 5.53 -4.35 1.59
CA ARG A 109 6.47 -3.85 2.59
C ARG A 109 6.86 -2.42 2.23
N PHE A 110 6.77 -1.54 3.23
CA PHE A 110 7.17 -0.15 3.06
C PHE A 110 8.66 -0.01 3.38
N ASN A 111 9.41 0.60 2.49
CA ASN A 111 10.85 0.82 2.66
C ASN A 111 11.17 2.29 2.45
N GLU A 112 11.98 2.80 3.34
CA GLU A 112 12.54 4.14 3.24
C GLU A 112 13.90 4.11 2.54
#